data_eeec6ca7fd878b8394db9b9c5c8a68c2
#
_entry.id   eeec6ca7fd878b8394db9b9c5c8a68c2
#
_cell.length_a   1.000
_cell.length_b   1.000
_cell.length_c   1.000
_cell.angle_alpha   90.00
_cell.angle_beta   90.00
_cell.angle_gamma   90.00
#
_symmetry.space_group_name_H-M   'P 1'
#
loop_
_entity.id
_entity.type
_entity.pdbx_description
1 polymer ?
#
loop_
_entity_poly.entity_id
_entity_poly.type
_entity_poly.pdbx_seq_one_letter_code
_entity_poly.pdbx_strand_id
1 'polypeptide(L)'
;NNDITDNSPALKKTHDVPYFVYIGDHLTLDDSFKHSRAFAFSNSRIGRIGPWLRTHSRLVQAITQGQRGLKVLLASWRAKRQAQPTPPASSATPAPSSTSSDTQRSAGKSDLFARSEELGTDNLVYLEPNNAVWNDAWHVTEGLIVQIRDEVAARGAKFVVVTLSNGPQVLPDPAVRERFKNRFGITDLFYPDNRIKALGAREGIPVITLAPELQAFAQQNNVFLHGFGENIGNGHWNVAGNRAAGELIAKKLCEEPLLK
;
A
#
# COMPACT_ATOMS: atom_id res chain seq x y z
N ASN A 1 -1.86 0.72 -4.12
CA ASN A 1 -1.03 1.48 -3.17
C ASN A 1 0.43 1.05 -3.16
N ASN A 2 0.72 -0.23 -3.31
CA ASN A 2 2.11 -0.66 -3.42
C ASN A 2 2.82 -0.14 -4.68
N ASP A 3 2.10 0.26 -5.72
CA ASP A 3 2.70 0.82 -6.94
C ASP A 3 3.56 2.07 -6.65
N ILE A 4 3.22 2.87 -5.65
CA ILE A 4 4.00 4.04 -5.24
C ILE A 4 5.16 3.62 -4.33
N THR A 5 4.91 2.75 -3.35
CA THR A 5 5.95 2.29 -2.42
C THR A 5 6.98 1.40 -3.08
N ASP A 6 6.57 0.61 -4.08
CA ASP A 6 7.44 -0.28 -4.83
C ASP A 6 8.40 0.45 -5.77
N ASN A 7 8.11 1.70 -6.13
CA ASN A 7 8.99 2.57 -6.91
C ASN A 7 10.05 3.28 -6.06
N SER A 8 10.09 3.06 -4.75
CA SER A 8 11.06 3.70 -3.87
C SER A 8 11.87 2.67 -3.08
N PRO A 9 13.21 2.59 -3.30
CA PRO A 9 14.08 1.71 -2.51
C PRO A 9 14.06 2.05 -1.02
N ALA A 10 13.83 3.31 -0.67
CA ALA A 10 13.76 3.76 0.72
C ALA A 10 12.48 3.28 1.43
N LEU A 11 11.34 3.21 0.73
CA LEU A 11 10.07 2.74 1.28
C LEU A 11 10.01 1.21 1.30
N LYS A 12 10.38 0.56 0.22
CA LYS A 12 10.33 -0.91 0.12
C LYS A 12 11.45 -1.61 0.89
N LYS A 13 12.57 -0.93 1.13
CA LYS A 13 13.76 -1.48 1.81
C LYS A 13 14.31 -2.78 1.19
N THR A 14 14.11 -2.96 -0.10
CA THR A 14 14.70 -4.06 -0.87
C THR A 14 15.74 -3.49 -1.82
N HIS A 15 16.84 -4.21 -2.00
CA HIS A 15 17.95 -3.79 -2.86
C HIS A 15 18.26 -4.83 -3.94
N ASP A 16 17.32 -5.77 -4.15
CA ASP A 16 17.53 -6.92 -5.05
C ASP A 16 16.73 -6.80 -6.36
N VAL A 17 16.16 -5.62 -6.61
CA VAL A 17 15.34 -5.33 -7.78
C VAL A 17 15.76 -4.00 -8.41
N PRO A 18 15.54 -3.81 -9.73
CA PRO A 18 15.80 -2.52 -10.35
C PRO A 18 14.79 -1.47 -9.86
N TYR A 19 15.24 -0.23 -9.80
CA TYR A 19 14.41 0.93 -9.51
C TYR A 19 14.58 1.98 -10.60
N PHE A 20 13.54 2.79 -10.81
CA PHE A 20 13.68 4.01 -11.57
C PHE A 20 14.05 5.16 -10.64
N VAL A 21 15.01 5.95 -11.05
CA VAL A 21 15.50 7.12 -10.31
C VAL A 21 15.67 8.29 -11.27
N TYR A 22 15.46 9.51 -10.77
CA TYR A 22 15.78 10.70 -11.54
C TYR A 22 17.28 11.01 -11.44
N ILE A 23 17.92 11.19 -12.60
CA ILE A 23 19.27 11.73 -12.74
C ILE A 23 19.12 13.04 -13.51
N GLY A 24 19.17 14.18 -12.80
CA GLY A 24 18.71 15.46 -13.36
C GLY A 24 17.23 15.39 -13.69
N ASP A 25 16.87 15.71 -14.94
CA ASP A 25 15.47 15.70 -15.41
C ASP A 25 15.06 14.40 -16.11
N HIS A 26 15.93 13.38 -16.10
CA HIS A 26 15.68 12.14 -16.81
C HIS A 26 15.44 10.96 -15.87
N LEU A 27 14.36 10.24 -16.10
CA LEU A 27 14.06 9.00 -15.40
C LEU A 27 14.92 7.87 -15.97
N THR A 28 15.75 7.28 -15.12
CA THR A 28 16.75 6.26 -15.50
C THR A 28 16.54 5.01 -14.68
N LEU A 29 16.71 3.83 -15.31
CA LEU A 29 16.65 2.55 -14.61
C LEU A 29 17.97 2.32 -13.87
N ASP A 30 17.93 2.28 -12.55
CA ASP A 30 19.03 1.85 -11.69
C ASP A 30 18.97 0.34 -11.51
N ASP A 31 19.88 -0.36 -12.14
CA ASP A 31 20.07 -1.80 -12.01
C ASP A 31 21.38 -2.17 -11.31
N SER A 32 21.96 -1.23 -10.56
CA SER A 32 23.23 -1.36 -9.83
C SER A 32 23.24 -2.55 -8.86
N PHE A 33 22.07 -2.98 -8.38
CA PHE A 33 21.95 -4.17 -7.54
C PHE A 33 22.56 -5.42 -8.18
N LYS A 34 22.60 -5.52 -9.52
CA LYS A 34 23.22 -6.64 -10.25
C LYS A 34 24.73 -6.76 -9.99
N HIS A 35 25.36 -5.65 -9.62
CA HIS A 35 26.80 -5.61 -9.28
C HIS A 35 27.05 -5.90 -7.80
N SER A 36 25.99 -6.09 -6.99
CA SER A 36 26.14 -6.40 -5.57
C SER A 36 26.67 -7.82 -5.36
N ARG A 37 27.48 -7.99 -4.30
CA ARG A 37 27.98 -9.31 -3.90
C ARG A 37 26.85 -10.28 -3.54
N ALA A 38 25.75 -9.76 -2.99
CA ALA A 38 24.58 -10.56 -2.64
C ALA A 38 23.92 -11.13 -3.90
N PHE A 39 23.74 -10.32 -4.95
CA PHE A 39 23.19 -10.78 -6.23
C PHE A 39 24.12 -11.77 -6.92
N ALA A 40 25.43 -11.49 -6.96
CA ALA A 40 26.41 -12.42 -7.52
C ALA A 40 26.39 -13.77 -6.79
N PHE A 41 26.29 -13.76 -5.45
CA PHE A 41 26.17 -14.98 -4.65
C PHE A 41 24.85 -15.71 -4.92
N SER A 42 23.71 -15.02 -4.90
CA SER A 42 22.39 -15.64 -5.12
C SER A 42 22.28 -16.28 -6.51
N ASN A 43 22.96 -15.72 -7.52
CA ASN A 43 23.01 -16.26 -8.87
C ASN A 43 24.14 -17.28 -9.10
N SER A 44 25.02 -17.46 -8.14
CA SER A 44 26.06 -18.49 -8.19
C SER A 44 25.45 -19.90 -8.11
N ARG A 45 26.23 -20.93 -8.54
CA ARG A 45 25.79 -22.33 -8.41
C ARG A 45 25.49 -22.70 -6.95
N ILE A 46 26.26 -22.18 -5.99
CA ILE A 46 26.09 -22.41 -4.55
C ILE A 46 24.83 -21.69 -4.04
N GLY A 47 24.60 -20.43 -4.43
CA GLY A 47 23.43 -19.67 -4.04
C GLY A 47 22.09 -20.28 -4.50
N ARG A 48 22.10 -21.00 -5.63
CA ARG A 48 20.93 -21.71 -6.17
C ARG A 48 20.60 -23.02 -5.45
N ILE A 49 21.54 -23.60 -4.70
CA ILE A 49 21.33 -24.87 -3.98
C ILE A 49 20.24 -24.69 -2.90
N GLY A 50 20.25 -23.59 -2.17
CA GLY A 50 19.26 -23.31 -1.11
C GLY A 50 17.80 -23.28 -1.62
N PRO A 51 17.46 -22.45 -2.62
CA PRO A 51 16.17 -22.45 -3.27
C PRO A 51 15.80 -23.81 -3.90
N TRP A 52 16.76 -24.48 -4.54
CA TRP A 52 16.56 -25.80 -5.14
C TRP A 52 16.21 -26.86 -4.08
N LEU A 53 16.94 -26.90 -2.96
CA LEU A 53 16.64 -27.80 -1.84
C LEU A 53 15.27 -27.50 -1.23
N ARG A 54 14.88 -26.23 -1.15
CA ARG A 54 13.58 -25.81 -0.62
C ARG A 54 12.42 -26.28 -1.50
N THR A 55 12.61 -26.35 -2.81
CA THR A 55 11.61 -26.82 -3.77
C THR A 55 11.59 -28.34 -3.93
N HIS A 56 12.72 -29.03 -3.80
CA HIS A 56 12.86 -30.44 -4.13
C HIS A 56 13.01 -31.36 -2.90
N SER A 57 13.27 -30.82 -1.71
CA SER A 57 13.41 -31.62 -0.48
C SER A 57 12.22 -31.42 0.44
N ARG A 58 11.42 -32.48 0.62
CA ARG A 58 10.31 -32.51 1.58
C ARG A 58 10.78 -32.28 3.02
N LEU A 59 12.01 -32.71 3.36
CA LEU A 59 12.60 -32.48 4.67
C LEU A 59 12.85 -31.00 4.92
N VAL A 60 13.44 -30.29 3.94
CA VAL A 60 13.67 -28.84 4.04
C VAL A 60 12.37 -28.06 4.07
N GLN A 61 11.34 -28.52 3.34
CA GLN A 61 9.98 -27.96 3.42
C GLN A 61 9.38 -28.13 4.81
N ALA A 62 9.47 -29.34 5.38
CA ALA A 62 8.98 -29.63 6.72
C ALA A 62 9.68 -28.79 7.80
N ILE A 63 11.02 -28.65 7.73
CA ILE A 63 11.80 -27.84 8.66
C ILE A 63 11.39 -26.36 8.55
N THR A 64 11.26 -25.83 7.32
CA THR A 64 10.86 -24.43 7.12
C THR A 64 9.43 -24.15 7.56
N GLN A 65 8.52 -25.08 7.37
CA GLN A 65 7.15 -24.98 7.89
C GLN A 65 7.12 -25.10 9.42
N GLY A 66 7.89 -26.02 9.98
CA GLY A 66 8.03 -26.20 11.44
C GLY A 66 8.58 -24.92 12.12
N GLN A 67 9.57 -24.26 11.51
CA GLN A 67 10.10 -22.98 12.03
C GLN A 67 9.06 -21.85 11.96
N ARG A 68 8.22 -21.80 10.94
CA ARG A 68 7.11 -20.83 10.86
C ARG A 68 6.06 -21.11 11.93
N GLY A 69 5.67 -22.37 12.10
CA GLY A 69 4.73 -22.80 13.16
C GLY A 69 5.26 -22.47 14.57
N LEU A 70 6.56 -22.70 14.82
CA LEU A 70 7.19 -22.40 16.10
C LEU A 70 7.21 -20.89 16.38
N LYS A 71 7.49 -20.06 15.37
CA LYS A 71 7.42 -18.58 15.50
C LYS A 71 6.02 -18.10 15.85
N VAL A 72 5.00 -18.66 15.21
CA VAL A 72 3.58 -18.35 15.49
C VAL A 72 3.22 -18.76 16.93
N LEU A 73 3.61 -19.97 17.34
CA LEU A 73 3.40 -20.46 18.71
C LEU A 73 4.11 -19.59 19.75
N LEU A 74 5.36 -19.20 19.52
CA LEU A 74 6.10 -18.31 20.40
C LEU A 74 5.48 -16.92 20.45
N ALA A 75 5.00 -16.39 19.35
CA ALA A 75 4.29 -15.11 19.29
C ALA A 75 2.97 -15.17 20.08
N SER A 76 2.18 -16.23 19.91
CA SER A 76 0.93 -16.43 20.67
C SER A 76 1.18 -16.63 22.17
N TRP A 77 2.26 -17.30 22.54
CA TRP A 77 2.69 -17.45 23.96
C TRP A 77 3.11 -16.10 24.57
N ARG A 78 3.85 -15.27 23.83
CA ARG A 78 4.21 -13.92 24.27
C ARG A 78 2.97 -13.03 24.43
N ALA A 79 2.04 -13.08 23.48
CA ALA A 79 0.78 -12.34 23.57
C ALA A 79 -0.06 -12.77 24.78
N LYS A 80 -0.15 -14.08 25.07
CA LYS A 80 -0.85 -14.60 26.26
C LYS A 80 -0.19 -14.20 27.57
N ARG A 81 1.14 -14.09 27.63
CA ARG A 81 1.85 -13.60 28.84
C ARG A 81 1.65 -12.12 29.09
N GLN A 82 1.46 -11.31 28.04
CA GLN A 82 1.17 -9.88 28.18
C GLN A 82 -0.29 -9.59 28.54
N ALA A 83 -1.18 -10.55 28.35
CA ALA A 83 -2.62 -10.46 28.65
C ALA A 83 -2.98 -10.96 30.06
N GLN A 84 -2.02 -11.18 30.97
CA GLN A 84 -2.35 -11.49 32.37
C GLN A 84 -2.90 -10.24 33.06
N PRO A 85 -4.10 -10.33 33.68
CA PRO A 85 -4.70 -9.20 34.36
C PRO A 85 -3.86 -8.83 35.58
N THR A 86 -3.52 -7.56 35.73
CA THR A 86 -3.03 -6.95 36.95
C THR A 86 -4.10 -7.13 38.06
N PRO A 87 -3.72 -7.50 39.30
CA PRO A 87 -4.67 -7.58 40.39
C PRO A 87 -5.30 -6.21 40.67
N PRO A 88 -6.55 -6.15 41.16
CA PRO A 88 -7.22 -4.88 41.39
C PRO A 88 -6.53 -4.14 42.56
N ALA A 89 -6.03 -2.95 42.26
CA ALA A 89 -5.55 -2.02 43.26
C ALA A 89 -6.73 -1.40 44.00
N SER A 90 -6.66 -1.50 45.31
CA SER A 90 -7.58 -0.97 46.29
C SER A 90 -7.86 0.52 46.12
N SER A 91 -9.10 0.84 46.40
CA SER A 91 -9.70 2.17 46.49
C SER A 91 -8.87 3.21 47.22
N ALA A 92 -8.67 4.39 46.61
CA ALA A 92 -8.43 5.65 47.30
C ALA A 92 -9.07 6.81 46.53
N THR A 93 -9.83 7.60 47.26
CA THR A 93 -10.70 8.73 46.95
C THR A 93 -9.98 9.94 46.33
N PRO A 94 -10.68 10.80 45.56
CA PRO A 94 -10.09 11.85 44.73
C PRO A 94 -9.89 13.19 45.49
N ALA A 95 -8.92 13.96 45.04
CA ALA A 95 -8.87 15.42 45.29
C ALA A 95 -8.22 16.13 44.10
N PRO A 96 -8.52 17.41 43.82
CA PRO A 96 -8.62 17.98 42.50
C PRO A 96 -7.45 18.89 42.06
N SER A 97 -7.44 19.14 40.77
CA SER A 97 -6.92 20.31 40.04
C SER A 97 -5.43 20.66 40.14
N SER A 98 -4.82 20.73 38.95
CA SER A 98 -4.41 22.01 38.32
C SER A 98 -3.65 21.75 37.03
N THR A 99 -4.17 22.33 35.96
CA THR A 99 -3.49 23.11 34.91
C THR A 99 -1.98 22.89 34.73
N SER A 100 -1.61 22.43 33.55
CA SER A 100 -0.62 23.15 32.70
C SER A 100 -0.50 22.54 31.31
N SER A 101 -0.86 23.36 30.37
CA SER A 101 -0.42 23.41 28.99
C SER A 101 1.11 23.34 28.91
N ASP A 102 1.65 22.36 28.22
CA ASP A 102 2.86 22.41 27.42
C ASP A 102 3.31 20.99 26.98
N THR A 103 2.61 20.40 26.00
CA THR A 103 3.12 19.20 25.32
C THR A 103 2.62 19.17 23.87
N GLN A 104 2.93 20.21 23.11
CA GLN A 104 2.46 20.30 21.73
C GLN A 104 3.57 20.55 20.69
N ARG A 105 4.81 20.14 20.94
CA ARG A 105 5.92 20.41 19.99
C ARG A 105 6.86 19.23 19.65
N SER A 106 6.62 18.03 20.10
CA SER A 106 7.44 16.86 19.69
C SER A 106 6.65 15.75 18.96
N ALA A 107 5.40 16.00 18.60
CA ALA A 107 4.51 14.99 18.02
C ALA A 107 4.81 14.60 16.55
N GLY A 108 5.64 15.36 15.84
CA GLY A 108 5.70 15.22 14.38
C GLY A 108 6.48 14.02 13.83
N LYS A 109 7.47 13.47 14.55
CA LYS A 109 8.30 12.37 14.01
C LYS A 109 8.01 10.99 14.60
N SER A 110 7.69 10.90 15.90
CA SER A 110 7.34 9.63 16.54
C SER A 110 5.96 9.10 16.08
N ASP A 111 5.05 10.01 15.77
CA ASP A 111 3.67 9.69 15.38
C ASP A 111 3.59 9.10 13.94
N LEU A 112 4.50 9.50 13.04
CA LEU A 112 4.58 8.94 11.69
C LEU A 112 5.12 7.51 11.66
N PHE A 113 6.03 7.15 12.57
CA PHE A 113 6.54 5.79 12.69
C PHE A 113 5.48 4.85 13.30
N ALA A 114 4.78 5.27 14.34
CA ALA A 114 3.67 4.51 14.92
C ALA A 114 2.53 4.34 13.90
N ARG A 115 2.21 5.39 13.13
CA ARG A 115 1.24 5.31 12.03
C ARG A 115 1.67 4.36 10.91
N SER A 116 2.95 4.29 10.56
CA SER A 116 3.43 3.39 9.51
C SER A 116 3.36 1.92 9.91
N GLU A 117 3.52 1.58 11.19
CA GLU A 117 3.37 0.22 11.68
C GLU A 117 1.89 -0.22 11.74
N GLU A 118 0.99 0.70 12.06
CA GLU A 118 -0.44 0.43 12.23
C GLU A 118 -1.22 0.39 10.91
N LEU A 119 -0.89 1.29 9.97
CA LEU A 119 -1.49 1.35 8.62
C LEU A 119 -0.87 0.37 7.64
N GLY A 120 0.37 -0.06 7.89
CA GLY A 120 1.25 -0.55 6.85
C GLY A 120 1.71 0.58 5.92
N THR A 121 2.94 0.49 5.44
CA THR A 121 3.56 1.54 4.60
C THR A 121 2.71 1.89 3.38
N ASP A 122 2.07 0.90 2.76
CA ASP A 122 1.27 1.08 1.55
C ASP A 122 0.00 1.94 1.77
N ASN A 123 -0.52 1.99 2.99
CA ASN A 123 -1.69 2.78 3.32
C ASN A 123 -1.37 4.26 3.60
N LEU A 124 -0.11 4.63 3.76
CA LEU A 124 0.30 6.03 3.89
C LEU A 124 0.06 6.84 2.60
N VAL A 125 -0.24 6.17 1.51
CA VAL A 125 -0.62 6.78 0.22
C VAL A 125 -1.83 7.73 0.33
N TYR A 126 -2.68 7.57 1.34
CA TYR A 126 -3.83 8.45 1.59
C TYR A 126 -3.45 9.79 2.24
N LEU A 127 -2.23 9.93 2.70
CA LEU A 127 -1.74 11.16 3.31
C LEU A 127 -0.98 11.97 2.27
N GLU A 128 -1.12 13.27 2.34
CA GLU A 128 -0.28 14.16 1.55
C GLU A 128 1.18 13.96 1.93
N PRO A 129 2.10 13.80 0.96
CA PRO A 129 3.50 13.55 1.25
C PRO A 129 4.13 14.74 1.97
N ASN A 130 4.67 14.51 3.15
CA ASN A 130 5.26 15.53 4.02
C ASN A 130 6.78 15.36 4.22
N ASN A 131 7.41 14.47 3.48
CA ASN A 131 8.85 14.22 3.55
C ASN A 131 9.43 13.90 2.17
N ALA A 132 10.75 14.01 2.05
CA ALA A 132 11.46 13.83 0.79
C ALA A 132 11.27 12.44 0.17
N VAL A 133 11.19 11.39 1.00
CA VAL A 133 11.07 10.00 0.51
C VAL A 133 9.73 9.76 -0.18
N TRP A 134 8.63 10.24 0.41
CA TRP A 134 7.30 10.11 -0.20
C TRP A 134 7.12 11.05 -1.39
N ASN A 135 7.71 12.25 -1.35
CA ASN A 135 7.72 13.15 -2.51
C ASN A 135 8.45 12.53 -3.68
N ASP A 136 9.62 11.92 -3.44
CA ASP A 136 10.40 11.23 -4.46
C ASP A 136 9.63 10.01 -5.04
N ALA A 137 9.03 9.18 -4.19
CA ALA A 137 8.23 8.03 -4.62
C ALA A 137 7.07 8.44 -5.54
N TRP A 138 6.37 9.51 -5.20
CA TRP A 138 5.32 10.07 -6.05
C TRP A 138 5.87 10.65 -7.35
N HIS A 139 6.98 11.40 -7.28
CA HIS A 139 7.62 11.98 -8.46
C HIS A 139 8.04 10.92 -9.47
N VAL A 140 8.68 9.85 -9.01
CA VAL A 140 9.06 8.70 -9.84
C VAL A 140 7.82 8.03 -10.44
N THR A 141 6.77 7.80 -9.64
CA THR A 141 5.53 7.17 -10.12
C THR A 141 4.85 8.01 -11.19
N GLU A 142 4.73 9.32 -10.98
CA GLU A 142 4.17 10.25 -11.96
C GLU A 142 4.99 10.27 -13.24
N GLY A 143 6.32 10.31 -13.13
CA GLY A 143 7.25 10.26 -14.28
C GLY A 143 7.14 8.97 -15.07
N LEU A 144 6.99 7.82 -14.41
CA LEU A 144 6.77 6.53 -15.07
C LEU A 144 5.48 6.51 -15.89
N ILE A 145 4.40 7.06 -15.35
CA ILE A 145 3.11 7.16 -16.07
C ILE A 145 3.28 7.99 -17.35
N VAL A 146 3.99 9.12 -17.26
CA VAL A 146 4.27 9.98 -18.41
C VAL A 146 5.15 9.27 -19.43
N GLN A 147 6.21 8.62 -18.99
CA GLN A 147 7.11 7.87 -19.88
C GLN A 147 6.37 6.73 -20.60
N ILE A 148 5.52 5.97 -19.91
CA ILE A 148 4.70 4.92 -20.52
C ILE A 148 3.78 5.51 -21.58
N ARG A 149 3.13 6.66 -21.29
CA ARG A 149 2.30 7.37 -22.29
C ARG A 149 3.09 7.69 -23.55
N ASP A 150 4.31 8.24 -23.38
CA ASP A 150 5.16 8.66 -24.49
C ASP A 150 5.61 7.45 -25.34
N GLU A 151 6.01 6.37 -24.70
CA GLU A 151 6.39 5.14 -25.38
C GLU A 151 5.22 4.48 -26.14
N VAL A 152 4.02 4.51 -25.56
CA VAL A 152 2.79 4.01 -26.18
C VAL A 152 2.41 4.88 -27.38
N ALA A 153 2.45 6.21 -27.22
CA ALA A 153 2.15 7.17 -28.28
C ALA A 153 3.15 7.08 -29.44
N ALA A 154 4.44 6.88 -29.15
CA ALA A 154 5.48 6.69 -30.18
C ALA A 154 5.24 5.45 -31.05
N ARG A 155 4.45 4.49 -30.57
CA ARG A 155 4.03 3.29 -31.32
C ARG A 155 2.66 3.42 -31.97
N GLY A 156 2.06 4.61 -31.94
CA GLY A 156 0.75 4.89 -32.54
C GLY A 156 -0.44 4.33 -31.76
N ALA A 157 -0.24 3.93 -30.50
CA ALA A 157 -1.30 3.44 -29.64
C ALA A 157 -1.83 4.52 -28.70
N LYS A 158 -3.03 4.31 -28.16
CA LYS A 158 -3.64 5.18 -27.15
C LYS A 158 -3.36 4.65 -25.74
N PHE A 159 -3.19 5.56 -24.79
CA PHE A 159 -2.90 5.25 -23.41
C PHE A 159 -3.99 5.82 -22.49
N VAL A 160 -4.48 5.00 -21.60
CA VAL A 160 -5.47 5.37 -20.57
C VAL A 160 -4.98 4.83 -19.22
N VAL A 161 -5.03 5.65 -18.19
CA VAL A 161 -4.75 5.23 -16.81
C VAL A 161 -6.05 4.88 -16.11
N VAL A 162 -6.05 3.75 -15.41
CA VAL A 162 -7.16 3.34 -14.54
C VAL A 162 -6.62 3.19 -13.12
N THR A 163 -7.12 4.00 -12.17
CA THR A 163 -6.79 3.81 -10.76
C THR A 163 -7.71 2.77 -10.14
N LEU A 164 -7.11 1.81 -9.42
CA LEU A 164 -7.83 0.74 -8.76
C LEU A 164 -8.14 1.13 -7.32
N SER A 165 -9.28 0.66 -6.79
CA SER A 165 -9.62 0.88 -5.39
C SER A 165 -8.80 0.00 -4.44
N ASN A 166 -8.69 0.47 -3.19
CA ASN A 166 -8.22 -0.30 -2.05
C ASN A 166 -9.37 -0.56 -1.07
N GLY A 167 -9.23 -1.58 -0.21
CA GLY A 167 -10.25 -1.96 0.76
C GLY A 167 -10.81 -0.79 1.55
N PRO A 168 -9.98 0.03 2.25
CA PRO A 168 -10.47 1.15 3.05
C PRO A 168 -11.31 2.18 2.27
N GLN A 169 -11.06 2.38 0.97
CA GLN A 169 -11.81 3.32 0.15
C GLN A 169 -13.25 2.88 -0.08
N VAL A 170 -13.49 1.57 -0.19
CA VAL A 170 -14.75 0.98 -0.68
C VAL A 170 -15.44 0.07 0.34
N LEU A 171 -15.11 0.21 1.63
CA LEU A 171 -15.88 -0.46 2.69
C LEU A 171 -17.35 -0.02 2.62
N PRO A 172 -18.33 -0.96 2.69
CA PRO A 172 -19.74 -0.63 2.52
C PRO A 172 -20.28 0.29 3.63
N ASP A 173 -19.80 0.14 4.87
CA ASP A 173 -20.24 0.94 6.01
C ASP A 173 -19.50 2.30 6.07
N PRO A 174 -20.21 3.45 5.89
CA PRO A 174 -19.62 4.77 6.00
C PRO A 174 -19.00 5.05 7.37
N ALA A 175 -19.59 4.54 8.45
CA ALA A 175 -19.09 4.77 9.80
C ALA A 175 -17.73 4.09 10.02
N VAL A 176 -17.49 2.95 9.36
CA VAL A 176 -16.18 2.28 9.40
C VAL A 176 -15.14 3.12 8.64
N ARG A 177 -15.49 3.66 7.47
CA ARG A 177 -14.60 4.55 6.70
C ARG A 177 -14.24 5.81 7.48
N GLU A 178 -15.23 6.45 8.13
CA GLU A 178 -14.97 7.64 8.94
C GLU A 178 -14.12 7.32 10.19
N ARG A 179 -14.33 6.20 10.86
CA ARG A 179 -13.44 5.77 11.97
C ARG A 179 -12.00 5.57 11.49
N PHE A 180 -11.82 4.95 10.31
CA PHE A 180 -10.51 4.78 9.71
C PHE A 180 -9.85 6.13 9.40
N LYS A 181 -10.56 7.04 8.75
CA LYS A 181 -10.07 8.39 8.47
C LYS A 181 -9.66 9.14 9.74
N ASN A 182 -10.55 9.17 10.73
CA ASN A 182 -10.30 9.87 11.99
C ASN A 182 -9.12 9.29 12.77
N ARG A 183 -9.02 7.96 12.82
CA ARG A 183 -7.92 7.26 13.50
C ARG A 183 -6.56 7.63 12.92
N PHE A 184 -6.46 7.80 11.63
CA PHE A 184 -5.19 8.01 10.93
C PHE A 184 -4.99 9.44 10.42
N GLY A 185 -5.92 10.35 10.70
CA GLY A 185 -5.85 11.73 10.25
C GLY A 185 -5.92 11.88 8.73
N ILE A 186 -6.63 10.97 8.07
CA ILE A 186 -6.86 11.01 6.63
C ILE A 186 -8.03 11.94 6.35
N THR A 187 -7.80 12.96 5.55
CA THR A 187 -8.85 13.92 5.16
C THR A 187 -9.67 13.39 3.98
N ASP A 188 -8.99 12.78 3.01
CA ASP A 188 -9.60 12.27 1.78
C ASP A 188 -9.05 10.88 1.43
N LEU A 189 -9.94 9.87 1.40
CA LEU A 189 -9.57 8.52 0.97
C LEU A 189 -9.28 8.43 -0.54
N PHE A 190 -9.72 9.42 -1.32
CA PHE A 190 -9.49 9.49 -2.76
C PHE A 190 -8.29 10.38 -3.14
N TYR A 191 -7.50 10.83 -2.15
CA TYR A 191 -6.30 11.61 -2.40
C TYR A 191 -5.39 11.02 -3.49
N PRO A 192 -5.03 9.70 -3.47
CA PRO A 192 -4.21 9.11 -4.52
C PRO A 192 -4.87 9.15 -5.89
N ASP A 193 -6.18 8.89 -5.97
CA ASP A 193 -6.95 8.94 -7.22
C ASP A 193 -6.99 10.36 -7.78
N ASN A 194 -7.27 11.34 -6.92
CA ASN A 194 -7.32 12.76 -7.28
C ASN A 194 -5.96 13.27 -7.75
N ARG A 195 -4.87 12.80 -7.15
CA ARG A 195 -3.52 13.16 -7.55
C ARG A 195 -3.18 12.64 -8.95
N ILE A 196 -3.49 11.37 -9.24
CA ILE A 196 -3.31 10.79 -10.59
C ILE A 196 -4.24 11.46 -11.61
N LYS A 197 -5.46 11.80 -11.22
CA LYS A 197 -6.38 12.54 -12.09
C LYS A 197 -5.85 13.95 -12.41
N ALA A 198 -5.25 14.62 -11.45
CA ALA A 198 -4.60 15.93 -11.66
C ALA A 198 -3.37 15.81 -12.59
N LEU A 199 -2.57 14.74 -12.43
CA LEU A 199 -1.50 14.40 -13.39
C LEU A 199 -2.06 14.24 -14.80
N GLY A 200 -3.11 13.43 -14.96
CA GLY A 200 -3.75 13.21 -16.24
C GLY A 200 -4.23 14.49 -16.90
N ALA A 201 -4.85 15.39 -16.14
CA ALA A 201 -5.29 16.69 -16.63
C ALA A 201 -4.12 17.58 -17.10
N ARG A 202 -2.98 17.55 -16.39
CA ARG A 202 -1.78 18.32 -16.74
C ARG A 202 -1.08 17.75 -17.96
N GLU A 203 -1.01 16.44 -18.09
CA GLU A 203 -0.23 15.74 -19.12
C GLU A 203 -1.08 15.29 -20.32
N GLY A 204 -2.37 15.60 -20.37
CA GLY A 204 -3.27 15.17 -21.44
C GLY A 204 -3.50 13.66 -21.48
N ILE A 205 -3.43 12.98 -20.33
CA ILE A 205 -3.64 11.54 -20.20
C ILE A 205 -5.07 11.30 -19.69
N PRO A 206 -5.92 10.54 -20.41
CA PRO A 206 -7.21 10.12 -19.87
C PRO A 206 -7.03 9.26 -18.60
N VAL A 207 -7.78 9.59 -17.54
CA VAL A 207 -7.72 8.87 -16.27
C VAL A 207 -9.13 8.46 -15.84
N ILE A 208 -9.33 7.18 -15.62
CA ILE A 208 -10.55 6.60 -15.04
C ILE A 208 -10.25 6.28 -13.57
N THR A 209 -10.95 6.94 -12.64
CA THR A 209 -10.85 6.63 -11.21
C THR A 209 -12.02 5.74 -10.80
N LEU A 210 -11.74 4.53 -10.29
CA LEU A 210 -12.79 3.56 -9.96
C LEU A 210 -13.30 3.70 -8.52
N ALA A 211 -12.47 4.14 -7.59
CA ALA A 211 -12.77 4.09 -6.17
C ALA A 211 -14.05 4.84 -5.76
N PRO A 212 -14.39 6.05 -6.26
CA PRO A 212 -15.61 6.73 -5.88
C PRO A 212 -16.89 5.97 -6.27
N GLU A 213 -16.96 5.46 -7.51
CA GLU A 213 -18.14 4.74 -8.00
C GLU A 213 -18.24 3.34 -7.37
N LEU A 214 -17.13 2.66 -7.15
CA LEU A 214 -17.09 1.40 -6.42
C LEU A 214 -17.48 1.57 -4.94
N GLN A 215 -17.13 2.68 -4.30
CA GLN A 215 -17.60 2.99 -2.95
C GLN A 215 -19.11 3.15 -2.91
N ALA A 216 -19.68 3.93 -3.84
CA ALA A 216 -21.13 4.10 -3.96
C ALA A 216 -21.83 2.76 -4.19
N PHE A 217 -21.32 1.94 -5.11
CA PHE A 217 -21.84 0.60 -5.38
C PHE A 217 -21.78 -0.30 -4.13
N ALA A 218 -20.65 -0.34 -3.44
CA ALA A 218 -20.47 -1.15 -2.22
C ALA A 218 -21.45 -0.73 -1.11
N GLN A 219 -21.63 0.57 -0.92
CA GLN A 219 -22.55 1.11 0.08
C GLN A 219 -24.00 0.84 -0.26
N GLN A 220 -24.42 1.06 -1.51
CA GLN A 220 -25.80 0.84 -1.95
C GLN A 220 -26.23 -0.63 -1.85
N ASN A 221 -25.32 -1.54 -2.18
CA ASN A 221 -25.59 -2.97 -2.20
C ASN A 221 -25.16 -3.69 -0.92
N ASN A 222 -24.58 -2.98 0.05
CA ASN A 222 -24.01 -3.52 1.29
C ASN A 222 -23.07 -4.70 1.01
N VAL A 223 -22.15 -4.56 0.05
CA VAL A 223 -21.25 -5.62 -0.41
C VAL A 223 -19.78 -5.25 -0.24
N PHE A 224 -18.99 -6.18 0.24
CA PHE A 224 -17.54 -6.04 0.26
C PHE A 224 -16.95 -6.36 -1.11
N LEU A 225 -16.11 -5.47 -1.64
CA LEU A 225 -15.45 -5.61 -2.94
C LEU A 225 -14.03 -6.18 -2.81
N HIS A 226 -13.48 -6.20 -1.61
CA HIS A 226 -12.14 -6.69 -1.31
C HIS A 226 -12.18 -7.84 -0.30
N GLY A 227 -11.14 -8.69 -0.36
CA GLY A 227 -10.87 -9.72 0.62
C GLY A 227 -11.65 -11.01 0.44
N PHE A 228 -11.11 -12.07 1.07
CA PHE A 228 -11.63 -13.41 1.04
C PHE A 228 -11.63 -14.01 2.46
N GLY A 229 -12.66 -14.77 2.80
CA GLY A 229 -12.75 -15.45 4.10
C GLY A 229 -12.63 -14.46 5.28
N GLU A 230 -11.70 -14.71 6.18
CA GLU A 230 -11.46 -13.91 7.37
C GLU A 230 -10.90 -12.49 7.07
N ASN A 231 -10.34 -12.30 5.88
CA ASN A 231 -9.78 -11.02 5.44
C ASN A 231 -10.76 -10.18 4.62
N ILE A 232 -12.07 -10.43 4.74
CA ILE A 232 -13.08 -9.67 4.01
C ILE A 232 -12.94 -8.15 4.28
N GLY A 233 -12.98 -7.36 3.23
CA GLY A 233 -12.75 -5.91 3.26
C GLY A 233 -11.29 -5.48 3.06
N ASN A 234 -10.32 -6.41 3.04
CA ASN A 234 -8.89 -6.09 2.91
C ASN A 234 -8.22 -6.89 1.80
N GLY A 235 -7.11 -6.35 1.27
CA GLY A 235 -6.31 -7.01 0.24
C GLY A 235 -6.88 -6.85 -1.17
N HIS A 236 -6.79 -7.90 -1.98
CA HIS A 236 -7.19 -7.85 -3.39
C HIS A 236 -8.71 -7.85 -3.58
N TRP A 237 -9.17 -7.41 -4.75
CA TRP A 237 -10.57 -7.55 -5.13
C TRP A 237 -11.02 -9.01 -5.08
N ASN A 238 -12.20 -9.22 -4.53
CA ASN A 238 -12.91 -10.48 -4.61
C ASN A 238 -13.70 -10.59 -5.93
N VAL A 239 -14.52 -11.62 -6.07
CA VAL A 239 -15.32 -11.84 -7.28
C VAL A 239 -16.26 -10.67 -7.57
N ALA A 240 -16.92 -10.11 -6.54
CA ALA A 240 -17.82 -8.97 -6.68
C ALA A 240 -17.04 -7.70 -7.09
N GLY A 241 -15.87 -7.47 -6.49
CA GLY A 241 -15.01 -6.34 -6.82
C GLY A 241 -14.49 -6.39 -8.25
N ASN A 242 -14.00 -7.56 -8.69
CA ASN A 242 -13.54 -7.74 -10.08
C ASN A 242 -14.67 -7.51 -11.08
N ARG A 243 -15.89 -8.02 -10.80
CA ARG A 243 -17.04 -7.82 -11.69
C ARG A 243 -17.42 -6.35 -11.76
N ALA A 244 -17.64 -5.69 -10.63
CA ALA A 244 -18.04 -4.29 -10.58
C ALA A 244 -17.01 -3.37 -11.25
N ALA A 245 -15.71 -3.61 -11.03
CA ALA A 245 -14.64 -2.87 -11.67
C ALA A 245 -14.61 -3.08 -13.20
N GLY A 246 -14.75 -4.32 -13.67
CA GLY A 246 -14.79 -4.63 -15.10
C GLY A 246 -15.97 -3.98 -15.81
N GLU A 247 -17.17 -4.03 -15.23
CA GLU A 247 -18.37 -3.39 -15.74
C GLU A 247 -18.21 -1.85 -15.79
N LEU A 248 -17.63 -1.26 -14.75
CA LEU A 248 -17.39 0.17 -14.69
C LEU A 248 -16.36 0.64 -15.72
N ILE A 249 -15.24 -0.09 -15.87
CA ILE A 249 -14.23 0.22 -16.89
C ILE A 249 -14.85 0.13 -18.28
N ALA A 250 -15.57 -0.94 -18.58
CA ALA A 250 -16.22 -1.13 -19.89
C ALA A 250 -17.18 0.02 -20.19
N LYS A 251 -18.03 0.39 -19.21
CA LYS A 251 -18.95 1.52 -19.32
C LYS A 251 -18.21 2.81 -19.65
N LYS A 252 -17.17 3.17 -18.88
CA LYS A 252 -16.40 4.40 -19.09
C LYS A 252 -15.69 4.44 -20.44
N LEU A 253 -15.13 3.34 -20.88
CA LEU A 253 -14.49 3.26 -22.21
C LEU A 253 -15.48 3.39 -23.37
N CYS A 254 -16.76 2.98 -23.17
CA CYS A 254 -17.82 3.14 -24.17
C CYS A 254 -18.44 4.54 -24.18
N GLU A 255 -18.63 5.15 -23.01
CA GLU A 255 -19.29 6.45 -22.86
C GLU A 255 -18.37 7.63 -23.19
N GLU A 256 -17.11 7.55 -22.81
CA GLU A 256 -16.13 8.60 -23.08
C GLU A 256 -15.42 8.35 -24.42
N PRO A 257 -15.17 9.37 -25.25
CA PRO A 257 -14.45 9.21 -26.52
C PRO A 257 -12.94 9.00 -26.31
N LEU A 258 -12.58 8.28 -25.27
CA LEU A 258 -11.20 8.02 -24.85
C LEU A 258 -10.40 7.23 -25.88
N LEU A 259 -11.09 6.50 -26.75
CA LEU A 259 -10.51 5.63 -27.77
C LEU A 259 -10.83 6.08 -29.21
N LYS A 260 -11.54 7.22 -29.38
CA LYS A 260 -11.85 7.79 -30.71
C LYS A 260 -10.71 8.62 -31.28
#